data_11c7489ce55cb24c1f4d0dbad573817b
#
_entry.id   11c7489ce55cb24c1f4d0dbad573817b
#
_cell.length_a   1.000
_cell.length_b   1.000
_cell.length_c   1.000
_cell.angle_alpha   90.00
_cell.angle_beta   90.00
_cell.angle_gamma   90.00
#
_symmetry.space_group_name_H-M   'P 1'
#
loop_
_entity.id
_entity.type
_entity.pdbx_description
1 polymer ?
#
loop_
_entity_poly.entity_id
_entity_poly.type
_entity_poly.pdbx_seq_one_letter_code
_entity_poly.pdbx_strand_id
1 'polypeptide(L)'
;DYYASRGLGDVYKRQVGNSIRTWINGVPCANIWDDMTPVGFIALQVHAIGNAADEGKTVSWKDIRICTTDVERYQTPEAQAAPEVNLIANTISPNEAKEGWTLLWDGKTTDGWRGAKLSTFPAKGWKIEDGILKVIKSGGAESANGGDIVTTRKYKNFILKVDFKITEGANSGIKYFVNPDMNKGAGSAIGCEFQILDDDKHPDAKLGVKGNRKLGSLYDLIPAPKNKPFNKKEFNTATIIVKGNHVEHWLNGVKLIEYDRNNDMWNALVAYLSLI
;
A
#
# COMPACT_ATOMS: atom_id res chain seq x y z
N ASP A 1 27.97 -23.12 12.55
CA ASP A 1 27.17 -24.25 13.07
C ASP A 1 26.67 -24.08 14.52
N TYR A 2 26.51 -22.84 14.96
CA TYR A 2 25.99 -22.54 16.31
C TYR A 2 24.51 -22.96 16.48
N TYR A 3 23.77 -23.10 15.38
CA TYR A 3 22.35 -23.48 15.39
C TYR A 3 22.10 -25.00 15.25
N ALA A 4 23.05 -25.77 14.75
CA ALA A 4 22.85 -27.19 14.48
C ALA A 4 22.80 -28.08 15.75
N SER A 5 23.20 -27.57 16.92
CA SER A 5 23.25 -28.32 18.18
C SER A 5 22.08 -28.06 19.13
N ARG A 6 21.12 -27.17 18.79
CA ARG A 6 19.97 -26.86 19.63
C ARG A 6 18.72 -27.57 19.11
N GLY A 7 18.14 -28.39 19.99
CA GLY A 7 16.93 -29.17 19.68
C GLY A 7 15.72 -28.33 19.30
N LEU A 8 14.68 -28.99 18.81
CA LEU A 8 13.37 -28.43 18.48
C LEU A 8 12.83 -27.58 19.65
N GLY A 9 12.43 -26.32 19.37
CA GLY A 9 11.84 -25.41 20.35
C GLY A 9 12.64 -24.13 20.62
N ASP A 10 13.73 -23.87 19.86
CA ASP A 10 14.51 -22.63 20.00
C ASP A 10 13.76 -21.44 19.37
N VAL A 11 13.46 -20.41 20.17
CA VAL A 11 12.90 -19.14 19.71
C VAL A 11 13.97 -18.06 19.86
N TYR A 12 14.28 -17.38 18.76
CA TYR A 12 15.24 -16.30 18.74
C TYR A 12 14.59 -15.01 18.26
N LYS A 13 14.76 -13.94 19.03
CA LYS A 13 14.35 -12.57 18.66
C LYS A 13 15.58 -11.68 18.68
N ARG A 14 15.76 -10.88 17.64
CA ARG A 14 16.76 -9.83 17.56
C ARG A 14 16.09 -8.49 17.31
N GLN A 15 16.46 -7.50 18.09
CA GLN A 15 16.07 -6.11 17.89
C GLN A 15 17.34 -5.24 17.85
N VAL A 16 17.47 -4.42 16.78
CA VAL A 16 18.52 -3.42 16.63
C VAL A 16 17.85 -2.14 16.12
N GLY A 17 17.73 -1.15 16.99
CA GLY A 17 16.90 0.03 16.70
C GLY A 17 15.48 -0.38 16.34
N ASN A 18 15.00 0.10 15.23
CA ASN A 18 13.66 -0.19 14.71
C ASN A 18 13.53 -1.55 14.01
N SER A 19 14.64 -2.26 13.76
CA SER A 19 14.61 -3.58 13.12
C SER A 19 14.34 -4.68 14.13
N ILE A 20 13.24 -5.40 13.96
CA ILE A 20 12.82 -6.53 14.81
C ILE A 20 12.70 -7.77 13.93
N ARG A 21 13.46 -8.83 14.27
CA ARG A 21 13.43 -10.11 13.55
C ARG A 21 13.26 -11.26 14.51
N THR A 22 12.49 -12.28 14.09
CA THR A 22 12.26 -13.48 14.90
C THR A 22 12.49 -14.76 14.10
N TRP A 23 12.90 -15.82 14.79
CA TRP A 23 13.10 -17.14 14.24
C TRP A 23 12.55 -18.20 15.20
N ILE A 24 12.10 -19.31 14.64
CA ILE A 24 11.75 -20.53 15.37
C ILE A 24 12.58 -21.67 14.79
N ASN A 25 13.38 -22.32 15.61
CA ASN A 25 14.28 -23.42 15.18
C ASN A 25 15.16 -23.02 13.97
N GLY A 26 15.65 -21.78 13.94
CA GLY A 26 16.45 -21.25 12.84
C GLY A 26 15.69 -20.83 11.59
N VAL A 27 14.38 -21.04 11.54
CA VAL A 27 13.53 -20.60 10.42
C VAL A 27 13.08 -19.15 10.65
N PRO A 28 13.31 -18.22 9.70
CA PRO A 28 12.83 -16.83 9.80
C PRO A 28 11.31 -16.78 9.85
N CYS A 29 10.75 -16.05 10.82
CA CYS A 29 9.31 -15.92 11.02
C CYS A 29 8.81 -14.50 10.78
N ALA A 30 9.46 -13.48 11.36
CA ALA A 30 9.09 -12.09 11.19
C ALA A 30 10.31 -11.21 10.93
N ASN A 31 10.11 -10.16 10.15
CA ASN A 31 11.05 -9.09 9.90
C ASN A 31 10.25 -7.78 9.82
N ILE A 32 10.39 -6.94 10.85
CA ILE A 32 9.54 -5.76 11.04
C ILE A 32 10.45 -4.54 11.22
N TRP A 33 10.07 -3.44 10.60
CA TRP A 33 10.60 -2.10 10.85
C TRP A 33 9.53 -1.30 11.59
N ASP A 34 9.76 -1.00 12.89
CA ASP A 34 8.77 -0.40 13.79
C ASP A 34 9.45 0.47 14.84
N ASP A 35 8.88 1.64 15.15
CA ASP A 35 9.38 2.59 16.16
C ASP A 35 8.42 2.80 17.34
N MET A 36 7.33 2.06 17.42
CA MET A 36 6.26 2.26 18.39
C MET A 36 6.77 2.20 19.85
N THR A 37 7.65 1.26 20.17
CA THR A 37 8.17 1.07 21.52
C THR A 37 9.67 0.77 21.48
N PRO A 38 10.55 1.79 21.47
CA PRO A 38 11.99 1.60 21.32
C PRO A 38 12.65 0.89 22.52
N VAL A 39 12.05 0.98 23.70
CA VAL A 39 12.54 0.35 24.95
C VAL A 39 11.36 -0.23 25.72
N GLY A 40 11.49 -1.46 26.19
CA GLY A 40 10.41 -2.12 26.94
C GLY A 40 10.92 -3.30 27.75
N PHE A 41 10.04 -3.89 28.56
CA PHE A 41 10.29 -5.09 29.31
C PHE A 41 10.23 -6.34 28.43
N ILE A 42 10.94 -7.39 28.84
CA ILE A 42 10.77 -8.73 28.28
C ILE A 42 9.82 -9.49 29.19
N ALA A 43 8.79 -10.08 28.63
CA ALA A 43 7.78 -10.80 29.37
C ALA A 43 7.53 -12.20 28.76
N LEU A 44 7.17 -13.15 29.60
CA LEU A 44 6.64 -14.44 29.21
C LEU A 44 5.13 -14.43 29.50
N GLN A 45 4.34 -14.75 28.48
CA GLN A 45 2.89 -14.63 28.57
C GLN A 45 2.25 -15.85 29.22
N VAL A 46 1.25 -15.60 30.07
CA VAL A 46 0.29 -16.59 30.56
C VAL A 46 -1.07 -16.26 29.96
N HIS A 47 -1.65 -17.20 29.23
CA HIS A 47 -3.00 -17.06 28.66
C HIS A 47 -4.08 -17.50 29.64
N ALA A 48 -5.23 -16.85 29.59
CA ALA A 48 -6.43 -17.33 30.28
C ALA A 48 -6.87 -18.67 29.65
N ILE A 49 -7.22 -19.63 30.52
CA ILE A 49 -7.85 -20.89 30.09
C ILE A 49 -9.36 -20.63 30.02
N GLY A 50 -9.87 -20.42 28.79
CA GLY A 50 -11.29 -20.13 28.56
C GLY A 50 -12.17 -21.36 28.33
N ASN A 51 -11.57 -22.56 28.26
CA ASN A 51 -12.25 -23.80 27.93
C ASN A 51 -11.68 -24.94 28.75
N ALA A 52 -12.54 -25.76 29.38
CA ALA A 52 -12.16 -26.96 30.15
C ALA A 52 -11.30 -27.95 29.36
N ALA A 53 -11.43 -28.01 28.03
CA ALA A 53 -10.58 -28.84 27.16
C ALA A 53 -9.11 -28.39 27.12
N ASP A 54 -8.78 -27.18 27.59
CA ASP A 54 -7.44 -26.63 27.64
C ASP A 54 -6.79 -26.73 29.03
N GLU A 55 -7.53 -27.23 30.02
CA GLU A 55 -7.00 -27.50 31.35
C GLU A 55 -5.86 -28.52 31.29
N GLY A 56 -4.80 -28.24 32.02
CA GLY A 56 -3.59 -29.12 32.04
C GLY A 56 -2.62 -28.94 30.88
N LYS A 57 -2.93 -28.11 29.86
CA LYS A 57 -1.95 -27.71 28.84
C LYS A 57 -0.94 -26.76 29.43
N THR A 58 0.34 -27.02 29.19
CA THR A 58 1.43 -26.22 29.75
C THR A 58 2.39 -25.73 28.67
N VAL A 59 2.99 -24.57 28.94
CA VAL A 59 4.15 -24.07 28.20
C VAL A 59 5.30 -24.01 29.18
N SER A 60 6.44 -24.63 28.82
CA SER A 60 7.64 -24.65 29.64
C SER A 60 8.76 -23.84 28.98
N TRP A 61 9.43 -23.05 29.78
CA TRP A 61 10.51 -22.17 29.35
C TRP A 61 11.81 -22.60 30.03
N LYS A 62 12.91 -22.61 29.27
CA LYS A 62 14.26 -22.87 29.81
C LYS A 62 15.31 -22.12 29.01
N ASP A 63 16.52 -22.01 29.54
CA ASP A 63 17.70 -21.43 28.87
C ASP A 63 17.45 -20.01 28.32
N ILE A 64 16.69 -19.20 29.06
CA ILE A 64 16.37 -17.82 28.67
C ILE A 64 17.65 -16.97 28.79
N ARG A 65 18.11 -16.43 27.65
CA ARG A 65 19.37 -15.68 27.57
C ARG A 65 19.14 -14.37 26.80
N ILE A 66 19.89 -13.34 27.17
CA ILE A 66 19.89 -12.05 26.48
C ILE A 66 21.33 -11.61 26.19
N CYS A 67 21.54 -11.00 25.04
CA CYS A 67 22.77 -10.28 24.69
C CYS A 67 22.40 -8.84 24.34
N THR A 68 23.08 -7.88 24.96
CA THR A 68 22.85 -6.45 24.77
C THR A 68 24.10 -5.71 24.25
N THR A 69 25.19 -6.43 23.98
CA THR A 69 26.49 -5.89 23.55
C THR A 69 26.77 -6.39 22.13
N ASP A 70 27.22 -5.48 21.26
CA ASP A 70 27.62 -5.78 19.86
C ASP A 70 26.55 -6.58 19.10
N VAL A 71 25.29 -6.26 19.28
CA VAL A 71 24.16 -6.99 18.69
C VAL A 71 24.17 -6.96 17.16
N GLU A 72 24.81 -5.98 16.55
CA GLU A 72 24.98 -5.83 15.10
C GLU A 72 25.77 -6.99 14.47
N ARG A 73 26.73 -7.56 15.18
CA ARG A 73 27.51 -8.73 14.70
C ARG A 73 26.68 -9.99 14.45
N TYR A 74 25.49 -10.05 15.07
CA TYR A 74 24.54 -11.15 14.86
C TYR A 74 23.55 -10.84 13.74
N GLN A 75 23.84 -9.83 12.89
CA GLN A 75 22.94 -9.42 11.82
C GLN A 75 22.83 -10.53 10.78
N THR A 76 21.64 -11.12 10.68
CA THR A 76 21.34 -12.10 9.63
C THR A 76 21.33 -11.39 8.27
N PRO A 77 22.02 -11.93 7.26
CA PRO A 77 21.92 -11.43 5.90
C PRO A 77 20.45 -11.34 5.46
N GLU A 78 20.10 -10.29 4.72
CA GLU A 78 18.73 -10.01 4.30
C GLU A 78 18.12 -11.15 3.48
N ALA A 79 18.91 -11.80 2.62
CA ALA A 79 18.54 -12.98 1.86
C ALA A 79 18.09 -14.19 2.72
N GLN A 80 18.39 -14.19 4.03
CA GLN A 80 18.03 -15.23 4.99
C GLN A 80 16.95 -14.76 5.98
N ALA A 81 16.40 -13.58 5.81
CA ALA A 81 15.33 -13.05 6.63
C ALA A 81 13.96 -13.25 5.95
N ALA A 82 12.89 -13.22 6.72
CA ALA A 82 11.55 -13.06 6.18
C ALA A 82 11.44 -11.70 5.45
N PRO A 83 10.53 -11.54 4.48
CA PRO A 83 10.27 -10.25 3.86
C PRO A 83 10.01 -9.17 4.92
N GLU A 84 10.63 -7.99 4.75
CA GLU A 84 10.44 -6.90 5.69
C GLU A 84 9.07 -6.25 5.52
N VAL A 85 8.41 -5.95 6.63
CA VAL A 85 7.19 -5.15 6.70
C VAL A 85 7.51 -3.86 7.45
N ASN A 86 7.46 -2.73 6.77
CA ASN A 86 7.60 -1.41 7.38
C ASN A 86 6.25 -0.98 7.97
N LEU A 87 6.20 -0.83 9.29
CA LEU A 87 5.00 -0.42 10.03
C LEU A 87 4.95 1.08 10.32
N ILE A 88 6.01 1.84 9.99
CA ILE A 88 6.07 3.26 10.23
C ILE A 88 5.48 4.00 9.03
N ALA A 89 4.29 4.55 9.19
CA ALA A 89 3.58 5.24 8.12
C ALA A 89 4.39 6.42 7.55
N ASN A 90 4.29 6.63 6.25
CA ASN A 90 4.96 7.72 5.52
C ASN A 90 6.48 7.75 5.71
N THR A 91 7.10 6.57 5.79
CA THR A 91 8.55 6.41 5.85
C THR A 91 9.04 5.36 4.86
N ILE A 92 10.34 5.37 4.62
CA ILE A 92 11.06 4.34 3.87
C ILE A 92 12.08 3.72 4.82
N SER A 93 12.04 2.40 5.00
CA SER A 93 13.07 1.71 5.78
C SER A 93 14.43 1.73 5.05
N PRO A 94 15.54 1.50 5.75
CA PRO A 94 16.84 1.36 5.10
C PRO A 94 16.90 0.25 4.04
N ASN A 95 16.12 -0.82 4.21
CA ASN A 95 16.06 -1.91 3.25
C ASN A 95 15.24 -1.53 2.01
N GLU A 96 14.07 -0.91 2.21
CA GLU A 96 13.28 -0.36 1.11
C GLU A 96 14.10 0.66 0.29
N ALA A 97 14.89 1.52 0.95
CA ALA A 97 15.77 2.48 0.27
C ALA A 97 16.84 1.79 -0.60
N LYS A 98 17.44 0.68 -0.11
CA LYS A 98 18.40 -0.14 -0.88
C LYS A 98 17.75 -0.83 -2.08
N GLU A 99 16.49 -1.22 -1.97
CA GLU A 99 15.71 -1.78 -3.06
C GLU A 99 15.25 -0.73 -4.09
N GLY A 100 15.52 0.56 -3.84
CA GLY A 100 15.19 1.66 -4.74
C GLY A 100 13.83 2.31 -4.50
N TRP A 101 13.16 2.00 -3.39
CA TRP A 101 11.94 2.69 -3.01
C TRP A 101 12.24 4.14 -2.60
N THR A 102 11.35 5.04 -3.00
CA THR A 102 11.38 6.45 -2.61
C THR A 102 10.00 6.88 -2.14
N LEU A 103 9.96 7.69 -1.11
CA LEU A 103 8.73 8.23 -0.59
C LEU A 103 8.22 9.35 -1.52
N LEU A 104 6.97 9.24 -1.97
CA LEU A 104 6.33 10.28 -2.78
C LEU A 104 5.62 11.34 -1.93
N TRP A 105 5.30 11.01 -0.66
CA TRP A 105 4.64 11.91 0.26
C TRP A 105 5.04 11.61 1.70
N ASP A 106 5.40 12.63 2.45
CA ASP A 106 5.97 12.54 3.80
C ASP A 106 4.94 12.57 4.94
N GLY A 107 3.66 12.65 4.63
CA GLY A 107 2.60 12.78 5.62
C GLY A 107 2.43 14.18 6.20
N LYS A 108 3.21 15.17 5.80
CA LYS A 108 3.29 16.51 6.44
C LYS A 108 3.23 17.67 5.47
N THR A 109 3.96 17.58 4.36
CA THR A 109 4.12 18.65 3.39
C THR A 109 3.39 18.37 2.08
N THR A 110 3.36 19.33 1.19
CA THR A 110 2.85 19.17 -0.17
C THR A 110 3.97 19.11 -1.20
N ASP A 111 5.21 18.96 -0.73
CA ASP A 111 6.39 18.93 -1.58
C ASP A 111 6.33 17.77 -2.58
N GLY A 112 6.72 18.03 -3.81
CA GLY A 112 6.64 17.06 -4.90
C GLY A 112 5.25 16.93 -5.55
N TRP A 113 4.24 17.70 -5.09
CA TRP A 113 2.87 17.68 -5.62
C TRP A 113 2.38 19.06 -6.01
N ARG A 114 1.51 19.11 -7.02
CA ARG A 114 0.81 20.31 -7.48
C ARG A 114 -0.59 19.96 -8.00
N GLY A 115 -1.45 20.93 -8.13
CA GLY A 115 -2.71 20.72 -8.85
C GLY A 115 -2.46 20.39 -10.32
N ALA A 116 -3.31 19.57 -10.93
CA ALA A 116 -3.16 19.17 -12.33
C ALA A 116 -3.13 20.37 -13.28
N LYS A 117 -3.88 21.43 -12.99
CA LYS A 117 -3.96 22.68 -13.74
C LYS A 117 -3.28 23.86 -13.05
N LEU A 118 -2.52 23.63 -11.99
CA LEU A 118 -1.86 24.66 -11.19
C LEU A 118 -0.35 24.44 -11.18
N SER A 119 0.42 25.48 -10.88
CA SER A 119 1.85 25.42 -10.64
C SER A 119 2.20 25.01 -9.19
N THR A 120 1.24 25.15 -8.26
CA THR A 120 1.37 24.85 -6.83
C THR A 120 0.31 23.84 -6.38
N PHE A 121 0.43 23.37 -5.15
CA PHE A 121 -0.60 22.55 -4.53
C PHE A 121 -1.91 23.36 -4.36
N PRO A 122 -3.11 22.75 -4.53
CA PRO A 122 -4.38 23.45 -4.39
C PRO A 122 -4.56 24.01 -2.98
N ALA A 123 -5.02 25.26 -2.87
CA ALA A 123 -5.30 25.91 -1.58
C ALA A 123 -6.54 25.36 -0.86
N LYS A 124 -7.36 24.54 -1.54
CA LYS A 124 -8.60 23.95 -1.01
C LYS A 124 -8.85 22.57 -1.64
N GLY A 125 -9.79 21.82 -1.08
CA GLY A 125 -10.19 20.50 -1.58
C GLY A 125 -9.34 19.34 -1.05
N TRP A 126 -8.21 19.65 -0.44
CA TRP A 126 -7.30 18.69 0.19
C TRP A 126 -6.92 19.14 1.59
N LYS A 127 -6.76 18.22 2.51
CA LYS A 127 -6.33 18.47 3.89
C LYS A 127 -5.31 17.43 4.30
N ILE A 128 -4.24 17.89 4.95
CA ILE A 128 -3.28 17.04 5.64
C ILE A 128 -3.63 17.05 7.12
N GLU A 129 -3.86 15.89 7.71
CA GLU A 129 -4.22 15.72 9.11
C GLU A 129 -3.80 14.34 9.59
N ASP A 130 -3.07 14.28 10.69
CA ASP A 130 -2.59 13.03 11.31
C ASP A 130 -1.81 12.12 10.34
N GLY A 131 -0.94 12.69 9.48
CA GLY A 131 -0.20 11.93 8.49
C GLY A 131 -1.07 11.35 7.36
N ILE A 132 -2.28 11.87 7.16
CA ILE A 132 -3.21 11.42 6.14
C ILE A 132 -3.57 12.57 5.21
N LEU A 133 -3.51 12.33 3.90
CA LEU A 133 -3.98 13.26 2.88
C LEU A 133 -5.46 12.96 2.58
N LYS A 134 -6.34 13.88 2.95
CA LYS A 134 -7.79 13.73 2.85
C LYS A 134 -8.37 14.60 1.74
N VAL A 135 -9.28 14.04 0.94
CA VAL A 135 -10.13 14.80 0.03
C VAL A 135 -11.29 15.42 0.82
N ILE A 136 -11.48 16.71 0.67
CA ILE A 136 -12.56 17.45 1.33
C ILE A 136 -13.77 17.53 0.39
N LYS A 137 -14.96 17.23 0.93
CA LYS A 137 -16.23 17.28 0.21
C LYS A 137 -16.39 18.62 -0.51
N SER A 138 -16.65 18.57 -1.81
CA SER A 138 -16.77 19.78 -2.64
C SER A 138 -18.16 20.40 -2.60
N GLY A 139 -19.20 19.63 -2.35
CA GLY A 139 -20.59 20.09 -2.47
C GLY A 139 -21.02 20.41 -3.89
N GLY A 140 -20.25 20.01 -4.92
CA GLY A 140 -20.48 20.38 -6.30
C GLY A 140 -19.94 19.39 -7.33
N ALA A 141 -19.70 19.87 -8.54
CA ALA A 141 -19.21 19.08 -9.65
C ALA A 141 -17.82 18.47 -9.38
N GLU A 142 -17.53 17.39 -10.10
CA GLU A 142 -16.22 16.72 -10.09
C GLU A 142 -15.07 17.72 -10.30
N SER A 143 -13.99 17.55 -9.56
CA SER A 143 -12.79 18.41 -9.62
C SER A 143 -13.02 19.92 -9.37
N ALA A 144 -14.22 20.33 -8.95
CA ALA A 144 -14.54 21.75 -8.74
C ALA A 144 -13.89 22.34 -7.48
N ASN A 145 -13.50 21.52 -6.51
CA ASN A 145 -12.90 21.95 -5.25
C ASN A 145 -11.43 21.52 -5.15
N GLY A 146 -10.54 22.30 -5.75
CA GLY A 146 -9.10 22.03 -5.76
C GLY A 146 -8.61 21.16 -6.93
N GLY A 147 -9.44 20.26 -7.44
CA GLY A 147 -9.12 19.39 -8.55
C GLY A 147 -8.13 18.26 -8.23
N ASP A 148 -7.71 17.57 -9.28
CA ASP A 148 -6.71 16.49 -9.18
C ASP A 148 -5.35 17.05 -8.79
N ILE A 149 -4.60 16.31 -8.01
CA ILE A 149 -3.19 16.58 -7.77
C ILE A 149 -2.32 15.63 -8.58
N VAL A 150 -1.17 16.13 -9.02
CA VAL A 150 -0.18 15.36 -9.78
C VAL A 150 1.21 15.55 -9.20
N THR A 151 2.07 14.56 -9.37
CA THR A 151 3.49 14.70 -9.02
C THR A 151 4.17 15.75 -9.89
N THR A 152 5.14 16.48 -9.35
CA THR A 152 5.97 17.43 -10.10
C THR A 152 6.96 16.74 -11.04
N ARG A 153 7.33 15.48 -10.73
CA ARG A 153 8.17 14.62 -11.57
C ARG A 153 7.32 13.68 -12.42
N LYS A 154 7.84 13.28 -13.57
CA LYS A 154 7.25 12.26 -14.46
C LYS A 154 7.99 10.95 -14.31
N TYR A 155 7.25 9.83 -14.38
CA TYR A 155 7.77 8.48 -14.25
C TYR A 155 7.40 7.65 -15.49
N LYS A 156 8.31 6.79 -15.95
CA LYS A 156 8.10 5.93 -17.13
C LYS A 156 7.87 4.48 -16.74
N ASN A 157 8.78 3.92 -15.94
CA ASN A 157 8.68 2.59 -15.37
C ASN A 157 8.69 2.74 -13.86
N PHE A 158 7.77 2.09 -13.17
CA PHE A 158 7.65 2.23 -11.72
C PHE A 158 6.82 1.10 -11.11
N ILE A 159 7.00 0.91 -9.82
CA ILE A 159 6.04 0.26 -8.94
C ILE A 159 5.55 1.33 -7.99
N LEU A 160 4.26 1.58 -7.96
CA LEU A 160 3.61 2.54 -7.06
C LEU A 160 2.78 1.78 -6.04
N LYS A 161 2.99 2.06 -4.76
CA LYS A 161 2.12 1.61 -3.67
C LYS A 161 1.44 2.82 -3.04
N VAL A 162 0.14 2.73 -2.84
CA VAL A 162 -0.68 3.78 -2.20
C VAL A 162 -1.65 3.12 -1.24
N ASP A 163 -1.57 3.48 0.03
CA ASP A 163 -2.57 3.07 1.00
C ASP A 163 -3.74 4.04 0.97
N PHE A 164 -4.94 3.51 0.81
CA PHE A 164 -6.16 4.31 0.75
C PHE A 164 -7.26 3.74 1.65
N LYS A 165 -8.09 4.62 2.15
CA LYS A 165 -9.32 4.29 2.89
C LYS A 165 -10.46 5.13 2.35
N ILE A 166 -11.63 4.52 2.18
CA ILE A 166 -12.82 5.22 1.68
C ILE A 166 -13.94 5.23 2.72
N THR A 167 -14.80 6.22 2.62
CA THR A 167 -16.08 6.27 3.34
C THR A 167 -17.20 5.76 2.44
N GLU A 168 -18.39 5.55 3.04
CA GLU A 168 -19.57 5.12 2.29
C GLU A 168 -19.89 6.08 1.14
N GLY A 169 -20.12 5.53 -0.04
CA GLY A 169 -20.42 6.27 -1.26
C GLY A 169 -19.25 7.08 -1.84
N ALA A 170 -18.02 6.83 -1.42
CA ALA A 170 -16.86 7.53 -1.95
C ALA A 170 -16.51 7.12 -3.38
N ASN A 171 -15.96 8.09 -4.13
CA ASN A 171 -15.40 7.92 -5.47
C ASN A 171 -14.10 8.72 -5.57
N SER A 172 -13.05 8.07 -6.03
CA SER A 172 -11.71 8.62 -6.28
C SER A 172 -10.96 7.72 -7.26
N GLY A 173 -9.69 8.03 -7.55
CA GLY A 173 -8.85 7.20 -8.38
C GLY A 173 -7.37 7.54 -8.27
N ILE A 174 -6.52 6.61 -8.65
CA ILE A 174 -5.09 6.82 -8.81
C ILE A 174 -4.79 6.87 -10.30
N LYS A 175 -4.55 8.08 -10.80
CA LYS A 175 -4.26 8.29 -12.22
C LYS A 175 -2.77 8.19 -12.50
N TYR A 176 -2.41 7.57 -13.61
CA TYR A 176 -1.03 7.43 -14.08
C TYR A 176 -0.96 7.64 -15.61
N PHE A 177 0.22 7.90 -16.15
CA PHE A 177 0.40 8.44 -17.52
C PHE A 177 -0.41 9.71 -17.76
N VAL A 178 -0.55 10.52 -16.72
CA VAL A 178 -1.37 11.74 -16.76
C VAL A 178 -0.76 12.77 -17.69
N ASN A 179 -1.59 13.29 -18.59
CA ASN A 179 -1.27 14.47 -19.39
C ASN A 179 -2.22 15.62 -19.00
N PRO A 180 -1.77 16.59 -18.22
CA PRO A 180 -2.61 17.70 -17.77
C PRO A 180 -3.14 18.58 -18.92
N ASP A 181 -2.51 18.54 -20.08
CA ASP A 181 -2.86 19.39 -21.23
C ASP A 181 -4.02 18.83 -22.06
N MET A 182 -4.32 17.54 -21.93
CA MET A 182 -5.36 16.87 -22.73
C MET A 182 -6.79 17.20 -22.28
N ASN A 183 -7.02 17.50 -21.01
CA ASN A 183 -8.34 17.85 -20.49
C ASN A 183 -8.47 19.34 -20.31
N LYS A 184 -9.51 19.95 -20.89
CA LYS A 184 -9.84 21.38 -20.75
C LYS A 184 -10.78 21.68 -19.58
N GLY A 185 -11.24 20.66 -18.83
CA GLY A 185 -12.13 20.84 -17.67
C GLY A 185 -11.41 21.46 -16.47
N ALA A 186 -12.19 22.02 -15.55
CA ALA A 186 -11.69 22.71 -14.36
C ALA A 186 -11.07 21.71 -13.35
N GLY A 187 -9.75 21.63 -13.31
CA GLY A 187 -9.01 20.91 -12.28
C GLY A 187 -8.78 19.41 -12.52
N SER A 188 -9.38 18.80 -13.54
CA SER A 188 -9.19 17.40 -13.87
C SER A 188 -8.05 17.19 -14.89
N ALA A 189 -7.47 16.01 -14.93
CA ALA A 189 -6.48 15.60 -15.92
C ALA A 189 -6.77 14.20 -16.43
N ILE A 190 -6.49 13.96 -17.71
CA ILE A 190 -6.68 12.64 -18.35
C ILE A 190 -5.45 11.77 -18.13
N GLY A 191 -5.69 10.49 -17.82
CA GLY A 191 -4.70 9.43 -17.67
C GLY A 191 -5.38 8.07 -17.56
N CYS A 192 -4.60 7.00 -17.53
CA CYS A 192 -5.10 5.71 -17.07
C CYS A 192 -5.42 5.80 -15.57
N GLU A 193 -6.45 5.09 -15.10
CA GLU A 193 -6.91 5.24 -13.73
C GLU A 193 -7.18 3.89 -13.06
N PHE A 194 -6.53 3.66 -11.92
CA PHE A 194 -6.93 2.64 -10.97
C PHE A 194 -8.12 3.19 -10.20
N GLN A 195 -9.31 2.65 -10.44
CA GLN A 195 -10.54 3.13 -9.81
C GLN A 195 -10.58 2.85 -8.32
N ILE A 196 -10.96 3.85 -7.53
CA ILE A 196 -11.26 3.75 -6.10
C ILE A 196 -12.72 4.13 -5.88
N LEU A 197 -13.56 3.14 -5.57
CA LEU A 197 -15.01 3.34 -5.50
C LEU A 197 -15.63 2.50 -4.39
N ASP A 198 -16.68 3.02 -3.75
CA ASP A 198 -17.62 2.19 -3.02
C ASP A 198 -18.57 1.50 -4.00
N ASP A 199 -18.24 0.28 -4.39
CA ASP A 199 -18.97 -0.51 -5.40
C ASP A 199 -20.45 -0.74 -5.05
N ASP A 200 -20.82 -0.67 -3.76
CA ASP A 200 -22.17 -0.95 -3.30
C ASP A 200 -23.06 0.31 -3.27
N LYS A 201 -22.47 1.47 -2.97
CA LYS A 201 -23.22 2.69 -2.66
C LYS A 201 -23.07 3.79 -3.70
N HIS A 202 -21.92 3.90 -4.37
CA HIS A 202 -21.73 4.95 -5.35
C HIS A 202 -22.47 4.63 -6.67
N PRO A 203 -23.24 5.58 -7.25
CA PRO A 203 -24.04 5.34 -8.46
C PRO A 203 -23.20 4.95 -9.67
N ASP A 204 -21.97 5.42 -9.78
CA ASP A 204 -21.06 5.12 -10.90
C ASP A 204 -20.73 3.62 -11.02
N ALA A 205 -20.83 2.85 -9.92
CA ALA A 205 -20.65 1.38 -9.94
C ALA A 205 -21.66 0.65 -10.85
N LYS A 206 -22.78 1.30 -11.18
CA LYS A 206 -23.85 0.75 -12.04
C LYS A 206 -23.71 1.21 -13.50
N LEU A 207 -22.82 2.14 -13.74
CA LEU A 207 -22.52 2.68 -15.07
C LEU A 207 -21.38 1.92 -15.73
N GLY A 208 -21.06 2.29 -16.97
CA GLY A 208 -20.01 1.64 -17.75
C GLY A 208 -20.42 0.26 -18.28
N VAL A 209 -19.46 -0.54 -18.65
CA VAL A 209 -19.65 -1.86 -19.29
C VAL A 209 -19.05 -2.95 -18.43
N LYS A 210 -19.83 -3.99 -18.12
CA LYS A 210 -19.38 -5.18 -17.37
C LYS A 210 -18.73 -4.88 -16.02
N GLY A 211 -19.00 -3.69 -15.41
CA GLY A 211 -18.44 -3.28 -14.13
C GLY A 211 -17.04 -2.65 -14.22
N ASN A 212 -16.65 -2.13 -15.37
CA ASN A 212 -15.35 -1.49 -15.59
C ASN A 212 -15.18 -0.13 -14.89
N ARG A 213 -16.17 0.32 -14.10
CA ARG A 213 -16.10 1.49 -13.21
C ARG A 213 -16.01 1.13 -11.73
N LYS A 214 -15.85 -0.16 -11.41
CA LYS A 214 -15.73 -0.63 -10.04
C LYS A 214 -14.29 -0.57 -9.53
N LEU A 215 -14.15 -0.61 -8.20
CA LEU A 215 -12.86 -0.60 -7.50
C LEU A 215 -11.82 -1.52 -8.17
N GLY A 216 -10.62 -1.01 -8.41
CA GLY A 216 -9.48 -1.73 -8.97
C GLY A 216 -9.50 -1.91 -10.48
N SER A 217 -10.60 -1.56 -11.16
CA SER A 217 -10.66 -1.56 -12.62
C SER A 217 -9.70 -0.55 -13.23
N LEU A 218 -9.29 -0.77 -14.47
CA LEU A 218 -8.86 0.32 -15.33
C LEU A 218 -10.14 1.05 -15.77
N TYR A 219 -10.38 2.22 -15.19
CA TYR A 219 -11.65 2.95 -15.30
C TYR A 219 -12.12 3.07 -16.75
N ASP A 220 -13.40 2.73 -16.96
CA ASP A 220 -14.08 2.71 -18.26
C ASP A 220 -13.50 1.75 -19.32
N LEU A 221 -12.42 1.03 -19.05
CA LEU A 221 -11.75 0.17 -20.00
C LEU A 221 -11.80 -1.31 -19.62
N ILE A 222 -11.16 -1.71 -18.51
CA ILE A 222 -11.00 -3.12 -18.13
C ILE A 222 -11.57 -3.36 -16.75
N PRO A 223 -12.59 -4.24 -16.59
CA PRO A 223 -13.20 -4.50 -15.29
C PRO A 223 -12.28 -5.34 -14.40
N ALA A 224 -12.21 -4.98 -13.11
CA ALA A 224 -11.63 -5.82 -12.08
C ALA A 224 -12.56 -7.01 -11.73
N PRO A 225 -12.03 -8.12 -11.18
CA PRO A 225 -12.84 -9.23 -10.68
C PRO A 225 -13.88 -8.78 -9.65
N LYS A 226 -15.03 -9.49 -9.60
CA LYS A 226 -16.07 -9.22 -8.59
C LYS A 226 -15.55 -9.49 -7.18
N ASN A 227 -14.89 -10.63 -6.99
CA ASN A 227 -14.31 -11.01 -5.70
C ASN A 227 -12.88 -10.45 -5.63
N LYS A 228 -12.68 -9.49 -4.74
CA LYS A 228 -11.39 -8.83 -4.53
C LYS A 228 -11.17 -8.59 -3.04
N PRO A 229 -9.92 -8.62 -2.56
CA PRO A 229 -9.59 -8.47 -1.14
C PRO A 229 -9.71 -7.02 -0.70
N PHE A 230 -10.94 -6.54 -0.48
CA PHE A 230 -11.20 -5.17 -0.05
C PHE A 230 -11.76 -5.12 1.36
N ASN A 231 -11.11 -4.37 2.26
CA ASN A 231 -11.60 -4.10 3.60
C ASN A 231 -12.18 -2.69 3.68
N LYS A 232 -13.51 -2.59 3.84
CA LYS A 232 -14.22 -1.30 3.87
C LYS A 232 -13.88 -0.42 5.08
N LYS A 233 -13.39 -1.00 6.17
CA LYS A 233 -13.16 -0.28 7.44
C LYS A 233 -11.72 0.16 7.63
N GLU A 234 -10.78 -0.41 6.89
CA GLU A 234 -9.36 -0.23 7.08
C GLU A 234 -8.70 0.39 5.85
N PHE A 235 -7.42 0.73 5.98
CA PHE A 235 -6.60 1.05 4.83
C PHE A 235 -6.40 -0.19 3.95
N ASN A 236 -6.37 0.03 2.65
CA ASN A 236 -6.11 -0.96 1.63
C ASN A 236 -4.95 -0.49 0.77
N THR A 237 -4.09 -1.38 0.35
CA THR A 237 -2.95 -1.06 -0.50
C THR A 237 -3.28 -1.31 -1.97
N ALA A 238 -3.33 -0.26 -2.76
CA ALA A 238 -3.28 -0.33 -4.22
C ALA A 238 -1.82 -0.42 -4.67
N THR A 239 -1.51 -1.37 -5.56
CA THR A 239 -0.21 -1.41 -6.22
C THR A 239 -0.39 -1.35 -7.73
N ILE A 240 0.33 -0.45 -8.38
CA ILE A 240 0.36 -0.29 -9.83
C ILE A 240 1.78 -0.56 -10.30
N ILE A 241 1.95 -1.56 -11.18
CA ILE A 241 3.24 -1.92 -11.77
C ILE A 241 3.23 -1.48 -13.22
N VAL A 242 4.25 -0.73 -13.63
CA VAL A 242 4.43 -0.30 -15.01
C VAL A 242 5.82 -0.65 -15.50
N LYS A 243 5.88 -1.47 -16.54
CA LYS A 243 7.11 -1.86 -17.23
C LYS A 243 6.93 -1.72 -18.73
N GLY A 244 7.41 -0.63 -19.31
CA GLY A 244 7.17 -0.31 -20.72
C GLY A 244 5.68 -0.10 -20.99
N ASN A 245 5.11 -0.95 -21.85
CA ASN A 245 3.68 -0.94 -22.14
C ASN A 245 2.85 -1.84 -21.21
N HIS A 246 3.51 -2.75 -20.49
CA HIS A 246 2.84 -3.67 -19.58
C HIS A 246 2.46 -2.98 -18.28
N VAL A 247 1.21 -3.17 -17.83
CA VAL A 247 0.64 -2.59 -16.63
C VAL A 247 -0.14 -3.64 -15.84
N GLU A 248 0.01 -3.62 -14.52
CA GLU A 248 -0.75 -4.45 -13.61
C GLU A 248 -1.40 -3.59 -12.52
N HIS A 249 -2.64 -3.94 -12.14
CA HIS A 249 -3.30 -3.44 -10.93
C HIS A 249 -3.39 -4.54 -9.87
N TRP A 250 -3.02 -4.21 -8.65
CA TRP A 250 -3.07 -5.11 -7.50
C TRP A 250 -3.80 -4.43 -6.33
N LEU A 251 -4.53 -5.20 -5.56
CA LEU A 251 -5.18 -4.76 -4.31
C LEU A 251 -4.81 -5.72 -3.19
N ASN A 252 -4.26 -5.19 -2.10
CA ASN A 252 -3.85 -5.97 -0.93
C ASN A 252 -3.02 -7.23 -1.28
N GLY A 253 -2.08 -7.08 -2.22
CA GLY A 253 -1.19 -8.17 -2.67
C GLY A 253 -1.81 -9.16 -3.66
N VAL A 254 -3.05 -8.95 -4.10
CA VAL A 254 -3.71 -9.79 -5.11
C VAL A 254 -3.81 -9.05 -6.44
N LYS A 255 -3.32 -9.66 -7.52
CA LYS A 255 -3.44 -9.10 -8.87
C LYS A 255 -4.90 -9.11 -9.32
N LEU A 256 -5.41 -7.95 -9.75
CA LEU A 256 -6.78 -7.78 -10.23
C LEU A 256 -6.85 -7.83 -11.75
N ILE A 257 -6.02 -7.06 -12.43
CA ILE A 257 -5.95 -6.97 -13.88
C ILE A 257 -4.51 -6.80 -14.35
N GLU A 258 -4.25 -7.18 -15.58
CA GLU A 258 -3.05 -6.84 -16.32
C GLU A 258 -3.39 -6.54 -17.78
N TYR A 259 -2.62 -5.69 -18.43
CA TYR A 259 -2.82 -5.32 -19.81
C TYR A 259 -1.56 -4.73 -20.43
N ASP A 260 -1.49 -4.80 -21.76
CA ASP A 260 -0.45 -4.15 -22.55
C ASP A 260 -1.05 -2.99 -23.33
N ARG A 261 -0.44 -1.81 -23.23
CA ARG A 261 -0.78 -0.64 -24.03
C ARG A 261 -0.25 -0.81 -25.46
N ASN A 262 -0.91 -0.15 -26.39
CA ASN A 262 -0.51 -0.12 -27.82
C ASN A 262 -0.60 -1.48 -28.54
N ASN A 263 -1.39 -2.41 -28.03
CA ASN A 263 -1.80 -3.60 -28.76
C ASN A 263 -3.23 -3.43 -29.34
N ASP A 264 -3.67 -4.39 -30.16
CA ASP A 264 -4.98 -4.30 -30.84
C ASP A 264 -6.15 -4.21 -29.85
N MET A 265 -6.08 -4.95 -28.73
CA MET A 265 -7.10 -4.90 -27.68
C MET A 265 -7.16 -3.49 -27.06
N TRP A 266 -6.01 -2.93 -26.68
CA TRP A 266 -5.92 -1.58 -26.13
C TRP A 266 -6.48 -0.54 -27.10
N ASN A 267 -6.06 -0.59 -28.36
CA ASN A 267 -6.50 0.35 -29.38
C ASN A 267 -8.01 0.27 -29.60
N ALA A 268 -8.59 -0.93 -29.60
CA ALA A 268 -10.04 -1.12 -29.69
C ALA A 268 -10.80 -0.54 -28.50
N LEU A 269 -10.30 -0.73 -27.26
CA LEU A 269 -10.91 -0.17 -26.04
C LEU A 269 -10.87 1.36 -26.05
N VAL A 270 -9.74 1.97 -26.41
CA VAL A 270 -9.58 3.43 -26.47
C VAL A 270 -10.44 4.04 -27.58
N ALA A 271 -10.53 3.38 -28.74
CA ALA A 271 -11.40 3.82 -29.83
C ALA A 271 -12.88 3.80 -29.41
N TYR A 272 -13.31 2.78 -28.66
CA TYR A 272 -14.67 2.68 -28.13
C TYR A 272 -15.01 3.87 -27.21
N LEU A 273 -14.11 4.26 -26.31
CA LEU A 273 -14.29 5.42 -25.43
C LEU A 273 -14.47 6.75 -26.18
N SER A 274 -13.92 6.85 -27.38
CA SER A 274 -14.04 8.07 -28.21
C SER A 274 -15.41 8.18 -28.91
N LEU A 275 -16.23 7.11 -28.85
CA LEU A 275 -17.56 7.03 -29.48
C LEU A 275 -18.71 7.29 -28.49
N ILE A 276 -18.44 7.27 -27.19
CA ILE A 276 -19.43 7.50 -26.11
C ILE A 276 -19.12 8.79 -25.35
#